data_26def28f20fcab05cfaed878695ffec7
#
_entry.id   26def28f20fcab05cfaed878695ffec7
#
_cell.length_a   1.000
_cell.length_b   1.000
_cell.length_c   1.000
_cell.angle_alpha   90.00
_cell.angle_beta   90.00
_cell.angle_gamma   90.00
#
_symmetry.space_group_name_H-M   'P 1'
#
loop_
_entity.id
_entity.type
_entity.pdbx_description
1 polymer ?
#
loop_
_entity_poly.entity_id
_entity_poly.type
_entity_poly.pdbx_seq_one_letter_code
_entity_poly.pdbx_strand_id
1 'polypeptide(L)'
;DLTDNEGWIKLTTLGGRGESIIENNKIILTTEEVGSENHSLQLVQPQLPLKQYGEYRLTFDARADEDRTMIVNVTSPDRGYVRQFEDTVVNLTNELQSYSYDFIMKDIDEANGRVEFNYGNQGSLATIEISNVRLEKIGQHEAEDNNKKTVLPDGNYVYNGTFDVGQDRMKYWDIESTIDNVSIGVPNINNSRELKVDVKENPASLSDVIVKQTELAIAKNKEYTLSFDAYGEEDKTIKAQINGESFEANITTEKTNFKYKFKTGEVLNNSNLELLLGAYGVTYIDNVRIEETGLITNGDFGNGFAKWKLFADSSVSSKVSSSIDNSTGDPSARIDIQDTGDADWKIQLKQSNVKLEKGKKYVLSLDAKSTIDRSIMFTIQRDGSSDNDWRPYSPNEIVELKGEYNKYQVIFEMTEESDENSIFSIAMGAVNGTQITDEHSINIDNVKLEEYIPLVTENLFNTIKNAKVIVYSDEFDEIVEEDREKLIAALNEAEEVYENAVSENPTVTQEIIDNAEQNLKNIMDNLRKEEQKEPGQDDNNQDENNKPGNNKPGDNKPGNNKPGAGNKNESINKNNKPLVNTGSEAYIIILVSALVMVAVGVKIIKRKKSIN
;
A
#
# COMPACT_ATOMS: atom_id res chain seq x y z
N ASP A 1 25.00 0.15 37.27
CA ASP A 1 25.91 0.70 38.24
C ASP A 1 26.65 1.88 37.67
N LEU A 2 26.46 3.08 38.24
CA LEU A 2 27.05 4.33 37.78
C LEU A 2 28.27 4.71 38.62
N THR A 3 29.11 3.76 38.95
CA THR A 3 30.31 3.99 39.76
C THR A 3 31.47 4.61 39.01
N ASP A 4 31.39 4.59 37.65
CA ASP A 4 32.37 5.19 36.75
C ASP A 4 31.69 5.63 35.42
N ASN A 5 32.45 6.26 34.51
CA ASN A 5 32.00 6.66 33.21
C ASN A 5 32.02 5.56 32.14
N GLU A 6 32.31 4.31 32.50
CA GLU A 6 32.42 3.25 31.54
C GLU A 6 31.10 3.02 30.83
N GLY A 7 31.12 3.10 29.53
CA GLY A 7 29.99 2.87 28.64
C GLY A 7 29.10 4.10 28.34
N TRP A 8 29.20 5.20 29.09
CA TRP A 8 28.43 6.40 28.80
C TRP A 8 29.26 7.44 28.05
N ILE A 9 28.68 7.98 26.98
CA ILE A 9 29.34 8.98 26.12
C ILE A 9 28.46 10.23 26.05
N LYS A 10 29.03 11.38 26.38
CA LYS A 10 28.42 12.68 26.11
C LYS A 10 28.78 13.11 24.70
N LEU A 11 27.80 13.51 23.91
CA LEU A 11 27.98 14.05 22.58
C LEU A 11 27.40 15.47 22.53
N THR A 12 28.11 16.38 21.87
CA THR A 12 27.68 17.74 21.63
C THR A 12 27.90 18.10 20.15
N THR A 13 26.89 18.69 19.53
CA THR A 13 26.92 19.08 18.10
C THR A 13 25.98 20.27 17.86
N LEU A 14 25.96 20.79 16.68
CA LEU A 14 25.00 21.81 16.20
C LEU A 14 24.77 22.97 17.20
N GLY A 15 25.84 23.44 17.80
CA GLY A 15 25.81 24.56 18.75
C GLY A 15 25.41 24.20 20.18
N GLY A 16 25.16 22.93 20.50
CA GLY A 16 24.90 22.49 21.86
C GLY A 16 26.17 22.51 22.71
N ARG A 17 26.11 23.05 23.96
CA ARG A 17 27.19 23.05 24.95
C ARG A 17 26.67 22.67 26.32
N GLY A 18 27.44 21.90 27.06
CA GLY A 18 27.12 21.49 28.42
C GLY A 18 28.10 20.40 28.90
N GLU A 19 27.98 19.95 30.13
CA GLU A 19 28.81 18.95 30.74
C GLU A 19 28.00 17.76 31.25
N SER A 20 28.67 16.60 31.38
CA SER A 20 28.11 15.43 32.10
C SER A 20 29.09 15.00 33.19
N ILE A 21 28.61 14.81 34.39
CA ILE A 21 29.39 14.42 35.54
C ILE A 21 28.70 13.22 36.20
N ILE A 22 29.48 12.18 36.59
CA ILE A 22 28.96 11.11 37.44
C ILE A 22 29.38 11.39 38.87
N GLU A 23 28.40 11.58 39.72
CA GLU A 23 28.60 11.84 41.14
C GLU A 23 27.51 11.15 41.97
N ASN A 24 27.91 10.49 43.05
CA ASN A 24 27.01 9.81 44.00
C ASN A 24 26.01 8.85 43.31
N ASN A 25 26.48 8.07 42.34
CA ASN A 25 25.68 7.11 41.55
C ASN A 25 24.58 7.76 40.71
N LYS A 26 24.79 9.00 40.28
CA LYS A 26 23.91 9.76 39.38
C LYS A 26 24.73 10.35 38.24
N ILE A 27 24.07 10.52 37.11
CA ILE A 27 24.57 11.32 36.00
C ILE A 27 23.93 12.71 36.13
N ILE A 28 24.75 13.74 36.17
CA ILE A 28 24.33 15.14 36.19
C ILE A 28 24.68 15.74 34.84
N LEU A 29 23.65 16.26 34.15
CA LEU A 29 23.76 16.88 32.82
C LEU A 29 23.49 18.38 32.96
N THR A 30 24.50 19.19 32.67
CA THR A 30 24.35 20.65 32.63
C THR A 30 24.18 21.11 31.18
N THR A 31 23.43 22.16 30.96
CA THR A 31 23.21 22.80 29.66
C THR A 31 23.67 24.23 29.72
N GLU A 32 24.61 24.64 28.88
CA GLU A 32 25.05 26.00 28.68
C GLU A 32 24.39 26.63 27.44
N GLU A 33 24.29 25.88 26.36
CA GLU A 33 23.60 26.22 25.12
C GLU A 33 22.82 25.01 24.60
N VAL A 34 21.57 25.17 24.24
CA VAL A 34 20.68 24.08 23.87
C VAL A 34 20.97 23.50 22.46
N GLY A 35 21.61 24.27 21.57
CA GLY A 35 21.79 23.89 20.16
C GLY A 35 20.49 23.99 19.35
N SER A 36 20.55 23.58 18.08
CA SER A 36 19.43 23.71 17.14
C SER A 36 18.55 22.46 17.01
N GLU A 37 19.02 21.31 17.50
CA GLU A 37 18.33 20.04 17.37
C GLU A 37 18.27 19.28 18.71
N ASN A 38 17.34 18.36 18.86
CA ASN A 38 17.20 17.53 20.06
C ASN A 38 18.50 16.80 20.39
N HIS A 39 19.20 16.29 19.39
CA HIS A 39 20.46 15.60 19.52
C HIS A 39 21.69 16.52 19.59
N SER A 40 21.51 17.84 19.69
CA SER A 40 22.61 18.77 19.90
C SER A 40 23.33 18.53 21.22
N LEU A 41 22.63 17.99 22.20
CA LEU A 41 23.15 17.52 23.48
C LEU A 41 22.61 16.11 23.73
N GLN A 42 23.50 15.13 23.82
CA GLN A 42 23.14 13.73 24.04
C GLN A 42 23.99 13.10 25.14
N LEU A 43 23.34 12.27 25.92
CA LEU A 43 24.01 11.24 26.71
C LEU A 43 23.64 9.89 26.14
N VAL A 44 24.64 9.09 25.76
CA VAL A 44 24.39 7.82 25.06
C VAL A 44 25.15 6.67 25.71
N GLN A 45 24.54 5.49 25.71
CA GLN A 45 25.20 4.23 26.02
C GLN A 45 25.15 3.33 24.79
N PRO A 46 26.27 3.17 24.06
CA PRO A 46 26.36 2.34 22.86
C PRO A 46 26.66 0.87 23.16
N GLN A 47 26.77 0.05 22.09
CA GLN A 47 27.17 -1.36 22.13
C GLN A 47 26.21 -2.26 22.92
N LEU A 48 24.93 -1.92 22.90
CA LEU A 48 23.90 -2.73 23.54
C LEU A 48 23.39 -3.80 22.56
N PRO A 49 23.58 -5.10 22.85
CA PRO A 49 23.09 -6.15 21.98
C PRO A 49 21.56 -6.27 22.12
N LEU A 50 20.86 -6.08 21.02
CA LEU A 50 19.41 -6.25 20.95
C LEU A 50 19.09 -7.43 20.04
N LYS A 51 18.09 -8.21 20.43
CA LYS A 51 17.61 -9.37 19.68
C LYS A 51 16.29 -9.08 18.99
N GLN A 52 16.18 -9.51 17.75
CA GLN A 52 14.91 -9.43 17.02
C GLN A 52 13.79 -10.10 17.82
N TYR A 53 12.63 -9.46 17.85
CA TYR A 53 11.47 -9.86 18.66
C TYR A 53 11.72 -9.98 20.17
N GLY A 54 12.88 -9.51 20.64
CA GLY A 54 13.09 -9.30 22.07
C GLY A 54 12.18 -8.22 22.60
N GLU A 55 11.48 -8.50 23.68
CA GLU A 55 10.76 -7.51 24.46
C GLU A 55 11.70 -6.92 25.50
N TYR A 56 11.81 -5.62 25.51
CA TYR A 56 12.74 -4.89 26.37
C TYR A 56 11.99 -3.89 27.23
N ARG A 57 12.51 -3.71 28.46
CA ARG A 57 12.09 -2.65 29.36
C ARG A 57 13.24 -1.70 29.62
N LEU A 58 13.05 -0.43 29.27
CA LEU A 58 13.94 0.66 29.64
C LEU A 58 13.38 1.35 30.90
N THR A 59 14.14 1.35 31.98
CA THR A 59 13.78 2.05 33.20
C THR A 59 14.89 3.01 33.62
N PHE A 60 14.53 4.12 34.21
CA PHE A 60 15.44 5.09 34.83
C PHE A 60 14.71 5.99 35.80
N ASP A 61 15.46 6.58 36.73
CA ASP A 61 14.96 7.68 37.56
C ASP A 61 15.57 8.98 37.08
N ALA A 62 14.75 10.03 36.97
CA ALA A 62 15.22 11.33 36.54
C ALA A 62 14.44 12.49 37.20
N ARG A 63 15.11 13.65 37.29
CA ARG A 63 14.53 14.95 37.67
C ARG A 63 15.30 16.07 36.99
N ALA A 64 14.79 17.28 37.06
CA ALA A 64 15.52 18.49 36.70
C ALA A 64 15.32 19.57 37.77
N ASP A 65 16.21 20.59 37.81
CA ASP A 65 16.10 21.70 38.78
C ASP A 65 14.86 22.54 38.56
N GLU A 66 14.34 22.59 37.32
CA GLU A 66 13.11 23.26 36.90
C GLU A 66 12.37 22.35 35.89
N ASP A 67 11.08 22.58 35.74
CA ASP A 67 10.27 21.83 34.76
C ASP A 67 10.85 21.96 33.35
N ARG A 68 11.15 20.84 32.73
CA ARG A 68 11.67 20.75 31.37
C ARG A 68 11.36 19.41 30.73
N THR A 69 11.65 19.29 29.42
CA THR A 69 11.58 18.02 28.69
C THR A 69 12.98 17.51 28.34
N MET A 70 13.05 16.21 28.10
CA MET A 70 14.10 15.52 27.33
C MET A 70 13.44 14.43 26.47
N ILE A 71 14.17 13.92 25.49
CA ILE A 71 13.70 12.82 24.65
C ILE A 71 14.56 11.60 24.97
N VAL A 72 13.92 10.44 25.16
CA VAL A 72 14.60 9.16 25.29
C VAL A 72 14.21 8.25 24.12
N ASN A 73 15.18 7.52 23.60
CA ASN A 73 14.97 6.51 22.55
C ASN A 73 16.02 5.39 22.63
N VAL A 74 15.83 4.36 21.79
CA VAL A 74 16.83 3.31 21.53
C VAL A 74 17.04 3.21 20.04
N THR A 75 18.28 3.35 19.58
CA THR A 75 18.62 3.42 18.15
C THR A 75 19.55 2.31 17.71
N SER A 76 19.64 2.10 16.42
CA SER A 76 20.62 1.26 15.73
C SER A 76 21.55 2.12 14.87
N PRO A 77 22.70 2.59 15.41
CA PRO A 77 23.62 3.49 14.70
C PRO A 77 24.14 2.91 13.38
N ASP A 78 24.43 1.62 13.32
CA ASP A 78 24.95 0.94 12.13
C ASP A 78 23.94 0.85 10.98
N ARG A 79 22.69 1.27 11.24
CA ARG A 79 21.59 1.26 10.27
C ARG A 79 20.94 2.63 10.15
N GLY A 80 21.74 3.69 10.16
CA GLY A 80 21.26 5.06 9.99
C GLY A 80 20.39 5.55 11.16
N TYR A 81 20.66 5.07 12.37
CA TYR A 81 19.93 5.44 13.61
C TYR A 81 18.44 5.09 13.57
N VAL A 82 18.08 3.95 12.96
CA VAL A 82 16.71 3.42 13.03
C VAL A 82 16.27 3.31 14.48
N ARG A 83 15.06 3.80 14.78
CA ARG A 83 14.48 3.76 16.11
C ARG A 83 13.99 2.34 16.41
N GLN A 84 14.54 1.71 17.44
CA GLN A 84 14.02 0.46 18.01
C GLN A 84 13.00 0.73 19.12
N PHE A 85 13.20 1.83 19.84
CA PHE A 85 12.23 2.51 20.68
C PHE A 85 12.15 3.97 20.22
N GLU A 86 10.94 4.42 19.90
CA GLU A 86 10.70 5.72 19.29
C GLU A 86 11.06 6.90 20.20
N ASP A 87 11.27 8.07 19.59
CA ASP A 87 11.54 9.31 20.31
C ASP A 87 10.40 9.61 21.27
N THR A 88 10.64 9.41 22.56
CA THR A 88 9.64 9.55 23.62
C THR A 88 9.98 10.78 24.49
N VAL A 89 9.04 11.71 24.58
CA VAL A 89 9.19 12.91 25.42
C VAL A 89 9.01 12.55 26.88
N VAL A 90 10.00 12.89 27.70
CA VAL A 90 10.00 12.74 29.15
C VAL A 90 9.84 14.11 29.79
N ASN A 91 8.77 14.31 30.55
CA ASN A 91 8.56 15.54 31.33
C ASN A 91 9.27 15.41 32.68
N LEU A 92 10.21 16.27 32.94
CA LEU A 92 11.00 16.32 34.17
C LEU A 92 10.51 17.48 35.05
N THR A 93 10.44 17.21 36.36
CA THR A 93 10.16 18.21 37.39
C THR A 93 11.30 18.21 38.40
N ASN A 94 11.22 19.03 39.44
CA ASN A 94 12.20 19.06 40.52
C ASN A 94 12.08 17.87 41.49
N GLU A 95 11.05 17.05 41.35
CA GLU A 95 10.89 15.80 42.11
C GLU A 95 11.45 14.60 41.30
N LEU A 96 12.22 13.74 41.99
CA LEU A 96 12.74 12.53 41.36
C LEU A 96 11.59 11.59 41.03
N GLN A 97 11.46 11.21 39.74
CA GLN A 97 10.43 10.30 39.25
C GLN A 97 11.08 9.10 38.56
N SER A 98 10.40 7.96 38.65
CA SER A 98 10.78 6.74 37.93
C SER A 98 9.99 6.61 36.64
N TYR A 99 10.69 6.33 35.55
CA TYR A 99 10.14 6.13 34.22
C TYR A 99 10.35 4.68 33.78
N SER A 100 9.38 4.11 33.08
CA SER A 100 9.43 2.74 32.57
C SER A 100 8.74 2.67 31.22
N TYR A 101 9.46 2.14 30.22
CA TYR A 101 8.98 2.01 28.86
C TYR A 101 9.28 0.62 28.33
N ASP A 102 8.25 -0.07 27.81
CA ASP A 102 8.38 -1.37 27.19
C ASP A 102 8.36 -1.21 25.67
N PHE A 103 9.20 -1.96 24.97
CA PHE A 103 9.19 -2.01 23.51
C PHE A 103 9.62 -3.38 23.01
N ILE A 104 9.16 -3.72 21.77
CA ILE A 104 9.57 -4.92 21.06
C ILE A 104 10.50 -4.50 19.94
N MET A 105 11.70 -5.05 19.89
CA MET A 105 12.61 -4.86 18.79
C MET A 105 12.12 -5.66 17.58
N LYS A 106 11.44 -5.01 16.65
CA LYS A 106 10.89 -5.67 15.46
C LYS A 106 11.92 -5.95 14.37
N ASP A 107 13.02 -5.21 14.40
CA ASP A 107 14.08 -5.29 13.42
C ASP A 107 15.05 -6.45 13.76
N ILE A 108 15.92 -6.77 12.82
CA ILE A 108 16.93 -7.84 12.96
C ILE A 108 17.88 -7.60 14.13
N ASP A 109 18.56 -8.67 14.58
CA ASP A 109 19.56 -8.61 15.64
C ASP A 109 20.51 -7.43 15.47
N GLU A 110 20.68 -6.65 16.53
CA GLU A 110 21.57 -5.49 16.58
C GLU A 110 22.67 -5.74 17.61
N ALA A 111 23.92 -5.60 17.18
CA ALA A 111 25.07 -5.75 18.06
C ALA A 111 25.51 -4.41 18.71
N ASN A 112 25.11 -3.30 18.10
CA ASN A 112 25.53 -1.95 18.48
C ASN A 112 24.34 -1.02 18.76
N GLY A 113 23.28 -1.57 19.37
CA GLY A 113 22.17 -0.76 19.84
C GLY A 113 22.62 0.32 20.82
N ARG A 114 21.89 1.42 20.91
CA ARG A 114 22.26 2.57 21.70
C ARG A 114 21.04 3.19 22.40
N VAL A 115 21.09 3.32 23.74
CA VAL A 115 20.18 4.17 24.49
C VAL A 115 20.63 5.62 24.37
N GLU A 116 19.72 6.52 24.09
CA GLU A 116 19.99 7.96 23.96
C GLU A 116 19.05 8.77 24.84
N PHE A 117 19.63 9.70 25.61
CA PHE A 117 18.94 10.80 26.27
C PHE A 117 19.30 12.09 25.52
N ASN A 118 18.34 12.63 24.77
CA ASN A 118 18.49 13.81 23.94
C ASN A 118 17.88 15.01 24.68
N TYR A 119 18.68 16.00 25.07
CA TYR A 119 18.26 17.12 25.87
C TYR A 119 18.61 18.51 25.27
N GLY A 120 19.08 18.51 24.02
CA GLY A 120 19.25 19.71 23.20
C GLY A 120 17.91 20.25 22.70
N ASN A 121 17.88 21.50 22.30
CA ASN A 121 16.72 22.23 21.72
C ASN A 121 15.39 22.01 22.47
N GLN A 122 15.45 21.83 23.80
CA GLN A 122 14.27 21.64 24.65
C GLN A 122 13.86 22.94 25.38
N GLY A 123 14.42 24.09 24.99
CA GLY A 123 14.04 25.41 25.52
C GLY A 123 14.43 25.71 26.97
N SER A 124 15.20 24.82 27.64
CA SER A 124 15.60 24.97 29.03
C SER A 124 17.07 24.69 29.23
N LEU A 125 17.70 25.45 30.16
CA LEU A 125 19.07 25.22 30.63
C LEU A 125 19.12 24.49 31.98
N ALA A 126 17.98 24.10 32.55
CA ALA A 126 17.93 23.41 33.83
C ALA A 126 18.76 22.16 33.84
N THR A 127 19.45 21.89 34.94
CA THR A 127 20.27 20.70 35.15
C THR A 127 19.39 19.48 35.28
N ILE A 128 19.79 18.38 34.62
CA ILE A 128 19.10 17.08 34.69
C ILE A 128 19.93 16.12 35.54
N GLU A 129 19.29 15.40 36.44
CA GLU A 129 19.86 14.25 37.13
C GLU A 129 19.20 12.96 36.62
N ILE A 130 20.01 11.96 36.23
CA ILE A 130 19.55 10.63 35.80
C ILE A 130 20.25 9.57 36.69
N SER A 131 19.49 8.56 37.10
CA SER A 131 20.02 7.43 37.87
C SER A 131 19.25 6.16 37.56
N ASN A 132 19.75 5.01 38.07
CA ASN A 132 19.11 3.71 37.99
C ASN A 132 18.70 3.30 36.54
N VAL A 133 19.49 3.69 35.54
CA VAL A 133 19.21 3.34 34.15
C VAL A 133 19.42 1.85 33.94
N ARG A 134 18.40 1.18 33.39
CA ARG A 134 18.43 -0.23 33.01
C ARG A 134 17.73 -0.44 31.68
N LEU A 135 18.33 -1.28 30.85
CA LEU A 135 17.68 -1.86 29.68
C LEU A 135 17.70 -3.39 29.88
N GLU A 136 16.56 -3.96 30.15
CA GLU A 136 16.39 -5.38 30.45
C GLU A 136 15.58 -6.06 29.34
N LYS A 137 16.04 -7.21 28.84
CA LYS A 137 15.22 -8.08 28.03
C LYS A 137 14.25 -8.84 28.94
N ILE A 138 12.97 -8.50 28.88
CA ILE A 138 11.91 -9.05 29.74
C ILE A 138 11.14 -10.20 29.09
N GLY A 139 11.26 -10.35 27.77
CA GLY A 139 10.58 -11.39 27.01
C GLY A 139 11.24 -11.66 25.66
N GLN A 140 10.75 -12.69 25.01
CA GLN A 140 11.05 -13.01 23.60
C GLN A 140 9.75 -13.42 22.96
N HIS A 141 9.29 -12.65 22.01
CA HIS A 141 8.16 -13.04 21.18
C HIS A 141 8.63 -14.13 20.21
N GLU A 142 7.82 -15.15 20.02
CA GLU A 142 8.04 -16.07 18.91
C GLU A 142 7.82 -15.26 17.63
N ALA A 143 8.79 -15.31 16.73
CA ALA A 143 8.63 -14.71 15.45
C ALA A 143 7.47 -15.40 14.72
N GLU A 144 6.52 -14.63 14.29
CA GLU A 144 5.68 -15.08 13.20
C GLU A 144 6.62 -15.33 12.02
N ASP A 145 6.90 -16.60 11.75
CA ASP A 145 7.77 -17.12 10.70
C ASP A 145 9.15 -16.41 10.58
N ASN A 146 10.09 -16.85 11.40
CA ASN A 146 11.37 -16.22 11.78
C ASN A 146 12.39 -15.95 10.68
N ASN A 147 12.10 -16.22 9.42
CA ASN A 147 13.01 -16.01 8.30
C ASN A 147 12.49 -15.02 7.26
N LYS A 148 11.27 -14.51 7.42
CA LYS A 148 10.69 -13.62 6.42
C LYS A 148 11.18 -12.19 6.62
N LYS A 149 12.02 -11.71 5.70
CA LYS A 149 12.38 -10.30 5.62
C LYS A 149 11.10 -9.46 5.49
N THR A 150 11.08 -8.30 6.14
CA THR A 150 10.00 -7.32 6.01
C THR A 150 10.45 -6.19 5.08
N VAL A 151 9.52 -5.40 4.60
CA VAL A 151 9.84 -4.19 3.82
C VAL A 151 10.48 -3.16 4.74
N LEU A 152 11.53 -2.49 4.28
CA LEU A 152 12.16 -1.41 5.02
C LEU A 152 11.22 -0.19 5.11
N PRO A 153 11.38 0.68 6.12
CA PRO A 153 10.49 1.84 6.30
C PRO A 153 10.41 2.78 5.10
N ASP A 154 11.47 2.85 4.29
CA ASP A 154 11.53 3.63 3.05
C ASP A 154 10.91 2.91 1.84
N GLY A 155 10.34 1.71 2.04
CA GLY A 155 9.71 0.89 1.02
C GLY A 155 10.66 0.02 0.20
N ASN A 156 11.95 -0.01 0.52
CA ASN A 156 12.90 -0.90 -0.14
C ASN A 156 12.77 -2.33 0.40
N TYR A 157 12.78 -3.31 -0.50
CA TYR A 157 12.79 -4.74 -0.18
C TYR A 157 14.21 -5.32 -0.07
N VAL A 158 15.22 -4.57 -0.56
CA VAL A 158 16.63 -4.96 -0.53
C VAL A 158 17.30 -4.39 0.71
N TYR A 159 17.87 -5.25 1.51
CA TYR A 159 18.63 -4.87 2.70
C TYR A 159 20.06 -4.50 2.30
N ASN A 160 20.60 -3.43 2.92
CA ASN A 160 21.97 -2.99 2.65
C ASN A 160 22.29 -2.83 1.14
N GLY A 161 21.37 -2.24 0.39
CA GLY A 161 21.58 -1.99 -1.04
C GLY A 161 22.62 -0.90 -1.34
N THR A 162 23.03 -0.12 -0.33
CA THR A 162 24.10 0.87 -0.37
C THR A 162 25.44 0.35 0.11
N PHE A 163 25.53 -0.92 0.51
CA PHE A 163 26.73 -1.58 1.01
C PHE A 163 27.41 -0.87 2.20
N ASP A 164 26.63 -0.26 3.10
CA ASP A 164 27.13 0.46 4.27
C ASP A 164 27.15 -0.36 5.56
N VAL A 165 26.47 -1.51 5.59
CA VAL A 165 26.17 -2.25 6.80
C VAL A 165 27.02 -3.51 6.95
N GLY A 166 27.49 -3.76 8.18
CA GLY A 166 28.33 -4.90 8.52
C GLY A 166 29.83 -4.54 8.56
N GLN A 167 30.64 -5.42 9.16
CA GLN A 167 32.06 -5.19 9.32
C GLN A 167 32.80 -5.15 7.97
N ASP A 168 32.39 -6.05 7.04
CA ASP A 168 32.88 -6.14 5.66
C ASP A 168 32.01 -5.39 4.66
N ARG A 169 30.95 -4.69 5.14
CA ARG A 169 29.95 -3.97 4.36
C ARG A 169 29.04 -4.86 3.48
N MET A 170 29.16 -6.17 3.62
CA MET A 170 28.39 -7.18 2.86
C MET A 170 27.26 -7.83 3.66
N LYS A 171 26.89 -7.27 4.83
CA LYS A 171 25.78 -7.84 5.63
C LYS A 171 24.52 -7.97 4.77
N TYR A 172 23.84 -9.12 4.83
CA TYR A 172 22.68 -9.55 4.04
C TYR A 172 22.98 -10.02 2.61
N TRP A 173 24.20 -9.88 2.12
CA TRP A 173 24.59 -10.34 0.80
C TRP A 173 25.39 -11.64 0.91
N ASP A 174 24.95 -12.67 0.19
CA ASP A 174 25.67 -13.92 0.01
C ASP A 174 26.43 -13.89 -1.30
N ILE A 175 27.62 -14.48 -1.32
CA ILE A 175 28.49 -14.58 -2.48
C ILE A 175 28.63 -16.04 -2.87
N GLU A 176 28.39 -16.35 -4.14
CA GLU A 176 28.71 -17.65 -4.73
C GLU A 176 29.67 -17.44 -5.90
N SER A 177 30.75 -18.21 -5.95
CA SER A 177 31.71 -18.22 -7.05
C SER A 177 32.14 -19.63 -7.40
N THR A 178 32.15 -19.94 -8.70
CA THR A 178 32.70 -21.19 -9.26
C THR A 178 34.12 -21.02 -9.78
N ILE A 179 34.68 -19.79 -9.70
CA ILE A 179 36.04 -19.44 -10.13
C ILE A 179 36.88 -18.93 -8.96
N ASP A 180 38.19 -19.21 -8.98
CA ASP A 180 39.12 -18.86 -7.90
C ASP A 180 39.66 -17.43 -8.00
N ASN A 181 39.85 -16.91 -9.24
CA ASN A 181 40.49 -15.63 -9.48
C ASN A 181 39.47 -14.47 -9.53
N VAL A 182 38.69 -14.33 -8.46
CA VAL A 182 37.77 -13.21 -8.24
C VAL A 182 38.10 -12.51 -6.93
N SER A 183 38.04 -11.18 -6.94
CA SER A 183 38.16 -10.35 -5.73
C SER A 183 36.89 -9.54 -5.54
N ILE A 184 36.24 -9.71 -4.36
CA ILE A 184 34.98 -9.04 -4.02
C ILE A 184 35.20 -8.24 -2.74
N GLY A 185 34.73 -7.00 -2.70
CA GLY A 185 34.84 -6.13 -1.54
C GLY A 185 34.07 -4.83 -1.71
N VAL A 186 34.04 -4.01 -0.68
CA VAL A 186 33.33 -2.73 -0.67
C VAL A 186 34.28 -1.58 -0.33
N PRO A 187 35.06 -1.08 -1.32
CA PRO A 187 35.94 0.08 -1.13
C PRO A 187 35.09 1.36 -0.90
N ASN A 188 35.72 2.36 -0.28
CA ASN A 188 35.20 3.71 -0.26
C ASN A 188 35.71 4.46 -1.51
N ILE A 189 34.80 4.87 -2.37
CA ILE A 189 35.09 5.60 -3.61
C ILE A 189 34.40 6.96 -3.52
N ASN A 190 35.20 8.04 -3.43
CA ASN A 190 34.68 9.42 -3.35
C ASN A 190 33.59 9.62 -2.24
N ASN A 191 33.83 9.05 -1.09
CA ASN A 191 32.90 9.04 0.06
C ASN A 191 31.58 8.24 -0.15
N SER A 192 31.51 7.39 -1.16
CA SER A 192 30.47 6.39 -1.35
C SER A 192 31.02 4.98 -1.15
N ARG A 193 30.22 4.10 -0.59
CA ARG A 193 30.52 2.67 -0.51
C ARG A 193 29.90 2.00 -1.73
N GLU A 194 30.68 1.18 -2.42
CA GLU A 194 30.22 0.50 -3.63
C GLU A 194 30.74 -0.93 -3.63
N LEU A 195 29.90 -1.89 -3.97
CA LEU A 195 30.34 -3.26 -4.21
C LEU A 195 31.29 -3.27 -5.41
N LYS A 196 32.51 -3.76 -5.23
CA LYS A 196 33.49 -4.00 -6.28
C LYS A 196 33.65 -5.50 -6.50
N VAL A 197 33.45 -5.96 -7.72
CA VAL A 197 33.74 -7.32 -8.17
C VAL A 197 34.81 -7.24 -9.27
N ASP A 198 35.97 -7.88 -9.06
CA ASP A 198 37.09 -7.89 -9.97
C ASP A 198 37.38 -9.34 -10.41
N VAL A 199 36.94 -9.68 -11.62
CA VAL A 199 37.10 -11.01 -12.23
C VAL A 199 38.34 -11.02 -13.09
N LYS A 200 39.36 -11.78 -12.66
CA LYS A 200 40.73 -11.75 -13.25
C LYS A 200 41.02 -12.83 -14.30
N GLU A 201 40.06 -13.72 -14.53
CA GLU A 201 40.14 -14.72 -15.58
C GLU A 201 38.84 -14.77 -16.38
N ASN A 202 38.87 -15.26 -17.62
CA ASN A 202 37.66 -15.35 -18.43
C ASN A 202 36.70 -16.40 -17.87
N PRO A 203 35.55 -16.00 -17.33
CA PRO A 203 34.54 -16.92 -16.86
C PRO A 203 33.82 -17.59 -18.03
N ALA A 204 33.20 -18.74 -17.78
CA ALA A 204 32.37 -19.41 -18.76
C ALA A 204 30.95 -18.80 -18.83
N SER A 205 30.49 -18.20 -17.73
CA SER A 205 29.15 -17.67 -17.59
C SER A 205 29.12 -16.47 -16.62
N LEU A 206 28.15 -15.58 -16.78
CA LEU A 206 27.87 -14.54 -15.80
C LEU A 206 27.51 -15.13 -14.42
N SER A 207 26.94 -16.32 -14.37
CA SER A 207 26.60 -17.03 -13.14
C SER A 207 27.81 -17.67 -12.42
N ASP A 208 29.03 -17.55 -12.98
CA ASP A 208 30.23 -17.99 -12.27
C ASP A 208 30.57 -17.09 -11.05
N VAL A 209 29.98 -15.88 -10.98
CA VAL A 209 30.01 -15.02 -9.80
C VAL A 209 28.61 -14.47 -9.57
N ILE A 210 28.01 -14.81 -8.43
CA ILE A 210 26.67 -14.37 -8.03
C ILE A 210 26.79 -13.65 -6.68
N VAL A 211 26.22 -12.46 -6.61
CA VAL A 211 25.98 -11.74 -5.34
C VAL A 211 24.48 -11.65 -5.15
N LYS A 212 23.94 -12.21 -4.06
CA LYS A 212 22.51 -12.41 -3.91
C LYS A 212 21.96 -12.07 -2.52
N GLN A 213 20.68 -11.76 -2.50
CA GLN A 213 19.86 -11.78 -1.31
C GLN A 213 18.69 -12.75 -1.49
N THR A 214 18.43 -13.58 -0.50
CA THR A 214 17.34 -14.56 -0.51
C THR A 214 16.17 -14.09 0.34
N GLU A 215 14.99 -14.66 0.11
CA GLU A 215 13.79 -14.48 0.95
C GLU A 215 13.36 -13.02 1.12
N LEU A 216 13.40 -12.24 0.03
CA LEU A 216 12.84 -10.89 0.04
C LEU A 216 11.33 -10.92 0.27
N ALA A 217 10.79 -9.91 0.96
CA ALA A 217 9.38 -9.83 1.34
C ALA A 217 8.43 -9.46 0.17
N ILE A 218 8.80 -9.76 -1.08
CA ILE A 218 7.93 -9.48 -2.23
C ILE A 218 6.63 -10.28 -2.14
N ALA A 219 5.50 -9.62 -2.43
CA ALA A 219 4.16 -10.22 -2.39
C ALA A 219 3.71 -10.72 -3.76
N LYS A 220 2.64 -11.53 -3.78
CA LYS A 220 1.99 -12.01 -5.01
C LYS A 220 1.15 -10.90 -5.65
N ASN A 221 0.96 -11.00 -6.98
CA ASN A 221 0.09 -10.10 -7.76
C ASN A 221 0.42 -8.60 -7.62
N LYS A 222 1.70 -8.28 -7.38
CA LYS A 222 2.21 -6.91 -7.26
C LYS A 222 3.19 -6.59 -8.39
N GLU A 223 3.30 -5.33 -8.73
CA GLU A 223 4.29 -4.82 -9.67
C GLU A 223 5.40 -4.11 -8.91
N TYR A 224 6.64 -4.41 -9.29
CA TYR A 224 7.84 -3.88 -8.66
C TYR A 224 8.79 -3.25 -9.67
N THR A 225 9.61 -2.34 -9.18
CA THR A 225 10.76 -1.80 -9.90
C THR A 225 12.04 -2.22 -9.19
N LEU A 226 12.89 -3.01 -9.87
CA LEU A 226 14.29 -3.21 -9.50
C LEU A 226 15.11 -2.05 -10.05
N SER A 227 15.92 -1.42 -9.22
CA SER A 227 16.90 -0.42 -9.66
C SER A 227 18.24 -0.61 -8.98
N PHE A 228 19.32 -0.26 -9.67
CA PHE A 228 20.67 -0.22 -9.12
C PHE A 228 21.55 0.69 -9.97
N ASP A 229 22.60 1.25 -9.36
CA ASP A 229 23.67 1.94 -10.05
C ASP A 229 24.76 0.94 -10.40
N ALA A 230 25.25 0.99 -11.63
CA ALA A 230 26.34 0.12 -12.06
C ALA A 230 27.27 0.81 -13.08
N TYR A 231 28.55 0.42 -13.04
CA TYR A 231 29.56 0.78 -14.02
C TYR A 231 30.75 -0.19 -13.96
N GLY A 232 31.65 -0.12 -14.92
CA GLY A 232 32.86 -0.94 -14.99
C GLY A 232 34.10 -0.13 -15.33
N GLU A 233 35.25 -0.78 -15.39
CA GLU A 233 36.47 -0.18 -15.97
C GLU A 233 36.52 -0.34 -17.51
N GLU A 234 35.58 -1.13 -18.06
CA GLU A 234 35.36 -1.39 -19.48
C GLU A 234 33.89 -1.74 -19.75
N ASP A 235 33.47 -1.59 -21.01
CA ASP A 235 32.12 -1.93 -21.42
C ASP A 235 31.88 -3.44 -21.32
N LYS A 236 30.78 -3.84 -20.65
CA LYS A 236 30.40 -5.24 -20.52
C LYS A 236 28.91 -5.39 -20.18
N THR A 237 28.41 -6.61 -20.24
CA THR A 237 27.04 -6.94 -19.81
C THR A 237 27.07 -7.69 -18.48
N ILE A 238 26.20 -7.30 -17.56
CA ILE A 238 25.86 -8.04 -16.34
C ILE A 238 24.38 -8.37 -16.35
N LYS A 239 23.91 -9.21 -15.42
CA LYS A 239 22.49 -9.55 -15.30
C LYS A 239 22.02 -9.42 -13.85
N ALA A 240 20.74 -9.08 -13.69
CA ALA A 240 20.02 -9.21 -12.45
C ALA A 240 18.84 -10.18 -12.64
N GLN A 241 18.58 -11.03 -11.65
CA GLN A 241 17.45 -11.99 -11.69
C GLN A 241 16.62 -11.86 -10.43
N ILE A 242 15.28 -11.91 -10.60
CA ILE A 242 14.31 -11.91 -9.50
C ILE A 242 13.01 -12.58 -9.97
N ASN A 243 12.42 -13.39 -9.11
CA ASN A 243 11.13 -14.07 -9.37
C ASN A 243 11.09 -14.85 -10.69
N GLY A 244 12.26 -15.35 -11.17
CA GLY A 244 12.37 -16.08 -12.43
C GLY A 244 12.53 -15.20 -13.68
N GLU A 245 12.49 -13.88 -13.54
CA GLU A 245 12.79 -12.93 -14.61
C GLU A 245 14.28 -12.56 -14.60
N SER A 246 14.83 -12.26 -15.78
CA SER A 246 16.24 -11.91 -15.97
C SER A 246 16.37 -10.63 -16.77
N PHE A 247 17.15 -9.68 -16.27
CA PHE A 247 17.36 -8.36 -16.84
C PHE A 247 18.84 -8.15 -17.18
N GLU A 248 19.13 -7.70 -18.39
CA GLU A 248 20.48 -7.40 -18.85
C GLU A 248 20.78 -5.91 -18.63
N ALA A 249 21.95 -5.61 -18.04
CA ALA A 249 22.50 -4.28 -17.92
C ALA A 249 23.81 -4.17 -18.70
N ASN A 250 23.83 -3.36 -19.74
CA ASN A 250 25.03 -3.03 -20.49
C ASN A 250 25.72 -1.87 -19.79
N ILE A 251 26.72 -2.17 -18.99
CA ILE A 251 27.47 -1.18 -18.22
C ILE A 251 28.64 -0.64 -19.01
N THR A 252 28.96 0.62 -18.76
CA THR A 252 30.12 1.32 -19.34
C THR A 252 31.02 1.82 -18.23
N THR A 253 31.98 2.69 -18.53
CA THR A 253 32.84 3.36 -17.54
C THR A 253 32.13 4.50 -16.80
N GLU A 254 30.89 4.86 -17.21
CA GLU A 254 30.09 5.89 -16.57
C GLU A 254 29.05 5.24 -15.65
N LYS A 255 28.96 5.72 -14.40
CA LYS A 255 27.95 5.26 -13.42
C LYS A 255 26.55 5.56 -13.95
N THR A 256 25.78 4.52 -14.19
CA THR A 256 24.42 4.59 -14.75
C THR A 256 23.43 3.91 -13.83
N ASN A 257 22.26 4.53 -13.63
CA ASN A 257 21.15 3.93 -12.90
C ASN A 257 20.29 3.09 -13.86
N PHE A 258 20.22 1.80 -13.62
CA PHE A 258 19.38 0.84 -14.34
C PHE A 258 18.06 0.65 -13.62
N LYS A 259 16.96 0.53 -14.39
CA LYS A 259 15.60 0.33 -13.84
C LYS A 259 14.85 -0.70 -14.67
N TYR A 260 14.27 -1.69 -13.99
CA TYR A 260 13.52 -2.78 -14.61
C TYR A 260 12.21 -3.00 -13.85
N LYS A 261 11.09 -3.09 -14.57
CA LYS A 261 9.81 -3.45 -13.98
C LYS A 261 9.59 -4.95 -14.10
N PHE A 262 9.03 -5.56 -13.05
CA PHE A 262 8.58 -6.93 -13.07
C PHE A 262 7.27 -7.08 -12.29
N LYS A 263 6.51 -8.13 -12.62
CA LYS A 263 5.24 -8.41 -11.97
C LYS A 263 5.25 -9.82 -11.38
N THR A 264 4.84 -9.93 -10.13
CA THR A 264 4.63 -11.23 -9.51
C THR A 264 3.25 -11.77 -9.87
N GLY A 265 3.13 -13.08 -10.07
CA GLY A 265 1.87 -13.76 -10.32
C GLY A 265 1.20 -14.27 -9.03
N GLU A 266 0.18 -15.12 -9.21
CA GLU A 266 -0.49 -15.82 -8.09
C GLU A 266 0.45 -16.78 -7.34
N VAL A 267 1.55 -17.17 -7.96
CA VAL A 267 2.61 -18.02 -7.39
C VAL A 267 3.92 -17.27 -7.55
N LEU A 268 4.68 -17.15 -6.48
CA LEU A 268 6.05 -16.66 -6.54
C LEU A 268 6.96 -17.82 -7.00
N ASN A 269 7.77 -17.60 -8.03
CA ASN A 269 8.79 -18.57 -8.46
C ASN A 269 9.88 -18.69 -7.39
N ASN A 270 10.38 -17.56 -6.95
CA ASN A 270 11.23 -17.38 -5.77
C ASN A 270 11.19 -15.90 -5.34
N SER A 271 11.77 -15.59 -4.21
CA SER A 271 11.93 -14.21 -3.73
C SER A 271 13.41 -13.81 -3.58
N ASN A 272 14.29 -14.39 -4.41
CA ASN A 272 15.73 -14.10 -4.39
C ASN A 272 16.07 -13.07 -5.44
N LEU A 273 16.85 -12.06 -5.05
CA LEU A 273 17.55 -11.18 -5.97
C LEU A 273 18.96 -11.73 -6.19
N GLU A 274 19.33 -11.95 -7.44
CA GLU A 274 20.65 -12.43 -7.84
C GLU A 274 21.27 -11.45 -8.83
N LEU A 275 22.47 -10.95 -8.52
CA LEU A 275 23.30 -10.17 -9.42
C LEU A 275 24.38 -11.09 -9.99
N LEU A 276 24.31 -11.37 -11.29
CA LEU A 276 25.21 -12.25 -12.02
C LEU A 276 26.34 -11.40 -12.60
N LEU A 277 27.48 -11.42 -11.94
CA LEU A 277 28.62 -10.49 -12.14
C LEU A 277 29.88 -11.17 -12.68
N GLY A 278 29.76 -12.40 -13.20
CA GLY A 278 30.89 -13.17 -13.76
C GLY A 278 31.37 -12.66 -15.13
N ALA A 279 31.35 -11.35 -15.38
CA ALA A 279 31.99 -10.77 -16.54
C ALA A 279 33.45 -10.39 -16.22
N TYR A 280 34.37 -10.65 -17.16
CA TYR A 280 35.79 -10.29 -16.99
C TYR A 280 36.01 -8.80 -16.67
N GLY A 281 36.99 -8.51 -15.82
CA GLY A 281 37.34 -7.16 -15.40
C GLY A 281 36.50 -6.67 -14.20
N VAL A 282 36.56 -5.37 -13.93
CA VAL A 282 36.00 -4.76 -12.74
C VAL A 282 34.57 -4.28 -12.97
N THR A 283 33.67 -4.63 -12.04
CA THR A 283 32.29 -4.15 -11.97
C THR A 283 32.05 -3.48 -10.62
N TYR A 284 31.37 -2.34 -10.64
CA TYR A 284 30.91 -1.64 -9.44
C TYR A 284 29.39 -1.61 -9.42
N ILE A 285 28.79 -1.85 -8.22
CA ILE A 285 27.35 -1.82 -7.98
C ILE A 285 27.05 -1.00 -6.73
N ASP A 286 25.98 -0.22 -6.76
CA ASP A 286 25.51 0.59 -5.64
C ASP A 286 24.00 0.83 -5.72
N ASN A 287 23.40 1.34 -4.64
CA ASN A 287 22.01 1.78 -4.59
C ASN A 287 21.00 0.75 -5.10
N VAL A 288 21.21 -0.53 -4.73
CA VAL A 288 20.31 -1.63 -5.12
C VAL A 288 18.98 -1.52 -4.38
N ARG A 289 17.88 -1.41 -5.12
CA ARG A 289 16.53 -1.25 -4.58
C ARG A 289 15.53 -2.12 -5.33
N ILE A 290 14.59 -2.65 -4.60
CA ILE A 290 13.32 -3.16 -5.14
C ILE A 290 12.23 -2.42 -4.40
N GLU A 291 11.34 -1.78 -5.13
CA GLU A 291 10.22 -1.01 -4.59
C GLU A 291 8.94 -1.39 -5.32
N GLU A 292 7.81 -1.37 -4.63
CA GLU A 292 6.51 -1.52 -5.27
C GLU A 292 6.30 -0.41 -6.29
N THR A 293 5.84 -0.75 -7.49
CA THR A 293 5.57 0.23 -8.55
C THR A 293 4.20 0.86 -8.33
N GLY A 294 4.15 2.17 -8.26
CA GLY A 294 2.92 2.94 -8.07
C GLY A 294 3.22 4.40 -7.76
N LEU A 295 2.26 5.27 -7.95
CA LEU A 295 2.35 6.67 -7.53
C LEU A 295 2.17 6.80 -6.02
N ILE A 296 1.28 6.00 -5.43
CA ILE A 296 1.18 5.68 -4.01
C ILE A 296 1.45 4.18 -3.87
N THR A 297 2.28 3.80 -2.92
CA THR A 297 2.68 2.41 -2.69
C THR A 297 2.27 1.95 -1.29
N ASN A 298 2.13 0.64 -1.07
CA ASN A 298 1.67 0.09 0.19
C ASN A 298 0.36 0.73 0.70
N GLY A 299 -0.54 1.04 -0.23
CA GLY A 299 -1.84 1.65 0.11
C GLY A 299 -2.84 0.66 0.69
N ASP A 300 -2.56 -0.65 0.60
CA ASP A 300 -3.26 -1.76 1.24
C ASP A 300 -2.69 -2.13 2.63
N PHE A 301 -1.71 -1.38 3.11
CA PHE A 301 -1.03 -1.56 4.40
C PHE A 301 -0.53 -2.98 4.67
N GLY A 302 -0.39 -3.82 3.64
CA GLY A 302 0.13 -5.18 3.72
C GLY A 302 1.57 -5.26 4.26
N ASN A 303 2.32 -4.15 4.15
CA ASN A 303 3.66 -3.99 4.70
C ASN A 303 3.69 -3.01 5.89
N GLY A 304 2.64 -3.00 6.70
CA GLY A 304 2.55 -2.08 7.83
C GLY A 304 2.55 -0.61 7.39
N PHE A 305 3.28 0.22 8.10
CA PHE A 305 3.43 1.64 7.76
C PHE A 305 4.64 1.97 6.86
N ALA A 306 5.24 0.98 6.17
CA ALA A 306 6.31 1.26 5.20
C ALA A 306 5.84 2.31 4.17
N LYS A 307 6.64 3.35 3.92
CA LYS A 307 6.30 4.57 3.13
C LYS A 307 5.33 5.55 3.81
N TRP A 308 4.60 5.16 4.83
CA TRP A 308 3.62 6.00 5.51
C TRP A 308 4.19 6.63 6.78
N LYS A 309 3.81 7.87 7.03
CA LYS A 309 4.18 8.60 8.24
C LYS A 309 2.95 9.20 8.90
N LEU A 310 2.69 8.81 10.15
CA LEU A 310 1.74 9.53 10.99
C LEU A 310 2.44 10.79 11.53
N PHE A 311 1.85 11.94 11.26
CA PHE A 311 2.19 13.22 11.88
C PHE A 311 1.11 13.56 12.89
N ALA A 312 1.53 13.89 14.12
CA ALA A 312 0.67 14.46 15.13
C ALA A 312 1.38 15.69 15.72
N ASP A 313 0.71 16.84 15.71
CA ASP A 313 1.22 18.06 16.32
C ASP A 313 1.51 17.85 17.82
N SER A 314 2.51 18.55 18.35
CA SER A 314 2.93 18.40 19.74
C SER A 314 1.80 18.58 20.77
N SER A 315 0.79 19.37 20.44
CA SER A 315 -0.39 19.56 21.29
C SER A 315 -1.31 18.35 21.41
N VAL A 316 -1.22 17.38 20.49
CA VAL A 316 -2.07 16.17 20.44
C VAL A 316 -1.28 14.87 20.33
N SER A 317 0.04 14.91 20.16
CA SER A 317 0.87 13.73 19.87
C SER A 317 0.76 12.62 20.92
N SER A 318 0.59 12.94 22.19
CA SER A 318 0.38 11.96 23.27
C SER A 318 -1.02 11.32 23.28
N LYS A 319 -1.92 11.78 22.42
CA LYS A 319 -3.33 11.40 22.35
C LYS A 319 -3.67 10.68 21.03
N VAL A 320 -2.66 10.36 20.24
CA VAL A 320 -2.80 9.73 18.93
C VAL A 320 -1.83 8.58 18.82
N SER A 321 -2.31 7.43 18.36
CA SER A 321 -1.48 6.27 18.07
C SER A 321 -1.90 5.60 16.77
N SER A 322 -1.01 4.79 16.20
CA SER A 322 -1.30 4.02 15.00
C SER A 322 -0.92 2.55 15.16
N SER A 323 -1.68 1.69 14.54
CA SER A 323 -1.44 0.25 14.48
C SER A 323 -1.98 -0.31 13.18
N ILE A 324 -1.61 -1.54 12.83
CA ILE A 324 -2.24 -2.28 11.73
C ILE A 324 -3.36 -3.13 12.29
N ASP A 325 -4.56 -2.94 11.76
CA ASP A 325 -5.72 -3.77 12.07
C ASP A 325 -5.81 -4.94 11.07
N ASN A 326 -5.56 -6.16 11.56
CA ASN A 326 -5.65 -7.41 10.79
C ASN A 326 -6.91 -8.22 11.15
N SER A 327 -7.87 -7.65 11.83
CA SER A 327 -9.02 -8.38 12.39
C SER A 327 -9.90 -9.05 11.33
N THR A 328 -9.87 -8.55 10.10
CA THR A 328 -10.62 -9.12 8.96
C THR A 328 -9.79 -10.08 8.11
N GLY A 329 -8.48 -10.19 8.35
CA GLY A 329 -7.52 -10.88 7.48
C GLY A 329 -7.02 -10.03 6.31
N ASP A 330 -7.52 -8.79 6.19
CA ASP A 330 -7.07 -7.77 5.24
C ASP A 330 -6.51 -6.59 6.04
N PRO A 331 -5.20 -6.28 5.93
CA PRO A 331 -4.56 -5.25 6.74
C PRO A 331 -5.11 -3.86 6.43
N SER A 332 -5.28 -3.04 7.45
CA SER A 332 -5.61 -1.62 7.29
C SER A 332 -4.89 -0.75 8.31
N ALA A 333 -4.62 0.50 7.98
CA ALA A 333 -4.10 1.47 8.93
C ALA A 333 -5.18 1.86 9.92
N ARG A 334 -4.97 1.60 11.21
CA ARG A 334 -5.82 2.05 12.29
C ARG A 334 -5.16 3.21 13.02
N ILE A 335 -5.87 4.33 13.14
CA ILE A 335 -5.44 5.52 13.88
C ILE A 335 -6.40 5.72 15.04
N ASP A 336 -5.90 5.56 16.27
CA ASP A 336 -6.66 5.80 17.49
C ASP A 336 -6.43 7.24 17.96
N ILE A 337 -7.51 7.98 18.20
CA ILE A 337 -7.51 9.41 18.48
C ILE A 337 -8.32 9.68 19.75
N GLN A 338 -7.71 10.35 20.73
CA GLN A 338 -8.39 10.83 21.95
C GLN A 338 -8.72 12.32 21.89
N ASP A 339 -8.04 13.07 21.02
CA ASP A 339 -8.28 14.50 20.82
C ASP A 339 -7.76 14.92 19.44
N THR A 340 -8.61 15.51 18.63
CA THR A 340 -8.25 15.95 17.28
C THR A 340 -7.43 17.25 17.24
N GLY A 341 -7.36 17.98 18.38
CA GLY A 341 -6.92 19.37 18.39
C GLY A 341 -7.92 20.30 17.69
N ASP A 342 -7.52 21.55 17.47
CA ASP A 342 -8.36 22.65 16.99
C ASP A 342 -8.17 22.98 15.49
N ALA A 343 -7.38 22.19 14.76
CA ALA A 343 -7.14 22.35 13.33
C ALA A 343 -7.06 21.00 12.61
N ASP A 344 -7.44 20.98 11.34
CA ASP A 344 -7.48 19.77 10.49
C ASP A 344 -6.11 19.10 10.30
N TRP A 345 -5.06 19.89 10.14
CA TRP A 345 -3.69 19.45 9.89
C TRP A 345 -2.95 18.86 11.11
N LYS A 346 -3.51 18.98 12.32
CA LYS A 346 -2.83 18.53 13.55
C LYS A 346 -2.62 17.03 13.63
N ILE A 347 -3.40 16.26 12.91
CA ILE A 347 -3.23 14.80 12.75
C ILE A 347 -3.27 14.49 11.27
N GLN A 348 -2.19 13.93 10.74
CA GLN A 348 -2.11 13.59 9.31
C GLN A 348 -1.43 12.24 9.10
N LEU A 349 -2.01 11.37 8.28
CA LEU A 349 -1.31 10.23 7.70
C LEU A 349 -0.82 10.62 6.31
N LYS A 350 0.49 10.50 6.07
CA LYS A 350 1.15 11.05 4.87
C LYS A 350 2.00 10.04 4.14
N GLN A 351 2.06 10.17 2.81
CA GLN A 351 3.08 9.56 1.97
C GLN A 351 3.74 10.65 1.12
N SER A 352 5.09 10.74 1.18
CA SER A 352 5.88 11.72 0.44
C SER A 352 6.41 11.16 -0.88
N ASN A 353 7.00 12.03 -1.71
CA ASN A 353 7.57 11.70 -3.02
C ASN A 353 6.55 11.13 -4.00
N VAL A 354 5.33 11.64 -3.95
CA VAL A 354 4.27 11.32 -4.92
C VAL A 354 4.53 12.14 -6.18
N LYS A 355 4.66 11.46 -7.33
CA LYS A 355 4.97 12.12 -8.60
C LYS A 355 3.71 12.54 -9.31
N LEU A 356 3.66 13.82 -9.71
CA LEU A 356 2.60 14.37 -10.54
C LEU A 356 3.19 15.06 -11.77
N GLU A 357 2.62 14.81 -12.94
CA GLU A 357 3.02 15.42 -14.20
C GLU A 357 1.96 16.43 -14.65
N LYS A 358 2.41 17.63 -15.01
CA LYS A 358 1.55 18.71 -15.51
C LYS A 358 0.70 18.25 -16.71
N GLY A 359 -0.59 18.57 -16.67
CA GLY A 359 -1.56 18.25 -17.72
C GLY A 359 -2.12 16.84 -17.66
N LYS A 360 -1.61 15.97 -16.78
CA LYS A 360 -2.21 14.65 -16.57
C LYS A 360 -3.38 14.73 -15.59
N LYS A 361 -4.38 13.88 -15.82
CA LYS A 361 -5.49 13.66 -14.89
C LYS A 361 -5.22 12.42 -14.06
N TYR A 362 -5.66 12.46 -12.82
CA TYR A 362 -5.47 11.39 -11.83
C TYR A 362 -6.77 11.07 -11.12
N VAL A 363 -6.90 9.81 -10.70
CA VAL A 363 -7.90 9.35 -9.74
C VAL A 363 -7.19 9.07 -8.43
N LEU A 364 -7.56 9.79 -7.38
CA LEU A 364 -7.14 9.53 -6.02
C LEU A 364 -8.29 8.88 -5.28
N SER A 365 -8.08 7.71 -4.69
CA SER A 365 -9.11 6.96 -3.96
C SER A 365 -8.57 6.32 -2.69
N LEU A 366 -9.46 6.09 -1.75
CA LEU A 366 -9.20 5.35 -0.51
C LEU A 366 -10.49 4.71 0.02
N ASP A 367 -10.35 3.66 0.81
CA ASP A 367 -11.42 3.10 1.61
C ASP A 367 -11.22 3.52 3.07
N ALA A 368 -12.27 4.01 3.73
CA ALA A 368 -12.17 4.44 5.11
C ALA A 368 -13.46 4.24 5.90
N LYS A 369 -13.30 4.05 7.24
CA LYS A 369 -14.38 4.03 8.22
C LYS A 369 -13.92 4.66 9.53
N SER A 370 -14.87 4.99 10.40
CA SER A 370 -14.60 5.47 11.76
C SER A 370 -15.59 4.87 12.75
N THR A 371 -15.17 4.69 13.99
CA THR A 371 -16.04 4.21 15.08
C THR A 371 -17.10 5.22 15.51
N ILE A 372 -16.96 6.48 15.10
CA ILE A 372 -17.97 7.55 15.27
C ILE A 372 -18.17 8.27 13.93
N ASP A 373 -19.30 8.92 13.74
CA ASP A 373 -19.54 9.78 12.58
C ASP A 373 -18.63 11.01 12.67
N ARG A 374 -17.75 11.19 11.67
CA ARG A 374 -16.84 12.33 11.60
C ARG A 374 -16.32 12.58 10.19
N SER A 375 -15.81 13.80 9.94
CA SER A 375 -15.16 14.11 8.67
C SER A 375 -13.65 13.88 8.73
N ILE A 376 -13.09 13.50 7.58
CA ILE A 376 -11.67 13.60 7.26
C ILE A 376 -11.51 14.42 5.99
N MET A 377 -10.28 14.87 5.72
CA MET A 377 -9.93 15.54 4.47
C MET A 377 -8.72 14.87 3.85
N PHE A 378 -8.75 14.58 2.56
CA PHE A 378 -7.57 14.07 1.87
C PHE A 378 -7.24 14.92 0.64
N THR A 379 -5.95 15.03 0.34
CA THR A 379 -5.44 15.86 -0.75
C THR A 379 -4.04 15.46 -1.15
N ILE A 380 -3.62 15.81 -2.36
CA ILE A 380 -2.22 15.84 -2.75
C ILE A 380 -1.79 17.30 -2.83
N GLN A 381 -0.67 17.62 -2.19
CA GLN A 381 -0.18 18.97 -2.05
C GLN A 381 1.33 19.06 -2.27
N ARG A 382 1.82 20.26 -2.51
CA ARG A 382 3.25 20.56 -2.54
C ARG A 382 3.88 20.29 -1.17
N ASP A 383 5.14 19.82 -1.15
CA ASP A 383 5.93 19.80 0.08
C ASP A 383 6.41 21.23 0.42
N GLY A 384 5.72 21.84 1.37
CA GLY A 384 6.00 23.17 1.87
C GLY A 384 7.00 23.21 3.04
N SER A 385 7.68 22.11 3.35
CA SER A 385 8.58 22.04 4.52
C SER A 385 9.73 23.05 4.49
N SER A 386 10.16 23.48 3.29
CA SER A 386 11.27 24.43 3.12
C SER A 386 10.84 25.91 3.10
N ASP A 387 9.60 26.23 2.69
CA ASP A 387 9.16 27.60 2.41
C ASP A 387 7.72 27.89 2.88
N ASN A 388 7.10 26.95 3.56
CA ASN A 388 5.74 27.04 4.08
C ASN A 388 4.64 27.20 2.99
N ASP A 389 4.90 26.75 1.76
CA ASP A 389 3.95 26.75 0.65
C ASP A 389 3.34 25.34 0.47
N TRP A 390 2.25 25.08 1.18
CA TRP A 390 1.51 23.80 1.18
C TRP A 390 0.33 23.83 0.20
N ARG A 391 0.48 24.49 -0.97
CA ARG A 391 -0.62 24.57 -1.94
C ARG A 391 -1.11 23.19 -2.37
N PRO A 392 -2.44 22.98 -2.45
CA PRO A 392 -2.98 21.73 -2.92
C PRO A 392 -2.84 21.62 -4.45
N TYR A 393 -2.54 20.42 -4.93
CA TYR A 393 -2.56 20.02 -6.35
C TYR A 393 -3.86 19.33 -6.73
N SER A 394 -4.49 18.63 -5.79
CA SER A 394 -5.85 18.11 -5.91
C SER A 394 -6.83 18.94 -5.08
N PRO A 395 -8.15 18.83 -5.28
CA PRO A 395 -9.12 19.35 -4.33
C PRO A 395 -8.84 18.87 -2.90
N ASN A 396 -9.13 19.70 -1.92
CA ASN A 396 -9.21 19.29 -0.52
C ASN A 396 -10.53 18.54 -0.34
N GLU A 397 -10.51 17.23 -0.56
CA GLU A 397 -11.71 16.43 -0.52
C GLU A 397 -12.10 16.12 0.92
N ILE A 398 -13.26 16.62 1.35
CA ILE A 398 -13.78 16.39 2.69
C ILE A 398 -14.91 15.37 2.60
N VAL A 399 -14.74 14.27 3.35
CA VAL A 399 -15.70 13.16 3.36
C VAL A 399 -16.13 12.82 4.78
N GLU A 400 -17.38 12.35 4.92
CA GLU A 400 -17.90 11.88 6.19
C GLU A 400 -17.71 10.37 6.32
N LEU A 401 -17.03 9.97 7.38
CA LEU A 401 -16.81 8.57 7.76
C LEU A 401 -17.95 8.09 8.69
N LYS A 402 -18.28 6.80 8.53
CA LYS A 402 -19.23 6.07 9.35
C LYS A 402 -18.64 4.74 9.80
N GLY A 403 -19.43 3.91 10.52
CA GLY A 403 -18.99 2.63 11.06
C GLY A 403 -18.60 1.57 10.04
N GLU A 404 -19.00 1.72 8.78
CA GLU A 404 -18.69 0.80 7.69
C GLU A 404 -17.68 1.42 6.70
N TYR A 405 -16.88 0.58 6.05
CA TYR A 405 -15.99 1.03 4.97
C TYR A 405 -16.80 1.56 3.80
N ASN A 406 -16.43 2.74 3.34
CA ASN A 406 -16.88 3.32 2.09
C ASN A 406 -15.65 3.72 1.25
N LYS A 407 -15.79 3.56 -0.06
CA LYS A 407 -14.80 4.06 -1.02
C LYS A 407 -15.05 5.54 -1.29
N TYR A 408 -14.01 6.33 -1.16
CA TYR A 408 -14.00 7.75 -1.50
C TYR A 408 -13.01 7.97 -2.62
N GLN A 409 -13.35 8.84 -3.56
CA GLN A 409 -12.46 9.15 -4.68
C GLN A 409 -12.69 10.57 -5.21
N VAL A 410 -11.63 11.13 -5.79
CA VAL A 410 -11.67 12.40 -6.51
C VAL A 410 -10.84 12.31 -7.78
N ILE A 411 -11.35 12.89 -8.88
CA ILE A 411 -10.62 13.04 -10.14
C ILE A 411 -10.13 14.47 -10.21
N PHE A 412 -8.85 14.66 -10.53
CA PHE A 412 -8.27 15.99 -10.68
C PHE A 412 -7.26 16.04 -11.83
N GLU A 413 -6.96 17.23 -12.31
CA GLU A 413 -5.92 17.48 -13.29
C GLU A 413 -4.78 18.26 -12.63
N MET A 414 -3.55 17.82 -12.84
CA MET A 414 -2.36 18.55 -12.39
C MET A 414 -2.13 19.76 -13.28
N THR A 415 -2.59 20.92 -12.84
CA THR A 415 -2.47 22.18 -13.60
C THR A 415 -1.17 22.93 -13.34
N GLU A 416 -0.53 22.67 -12.20
CA GLU A 416 0.76 23.24 -11.82
C GLU A 416 1.92 22.55 -12.55
N GLU A 417 3.14 23.06 -12.39
CA GLU A 417 4.34 22.38 -12.91
C GLU A 417 4.51 20.99 -12.28
N SER A 418 5.10 20.06 -13.07
CA SER A 418 5.36 18.69 -12.62
C SER A 418 6.16 18.69 -11.32
N ASP A 419 5.74 17.87 -10.36
CA ASP A 419 6.39 17.73 -9.05
C ASP A 419 6.65 16.25 -8.75
N GLU A 420 7.91 15.92 -8.42
CA GLU A 420 8.32 14.56 -8.03
C GLU A 420 8.29 14.33 -6.52
N ASN A 421 8.05 15.40 -5.73
CA ASN A 421 8.18 15.40 -4.28
C ASN A 421 6.89 15.81 -3.57
N SER A 422 5.74 15.76 -4.25
CA SER A 422 4.47 16.11 -3.63
C SER A 422 4.11 15.14 -2.50
N ILE A 423 3.20 15.56 -1.63
CA ILE A 423 2.75 14.80 -0.47
C ILE A 423 1.28 14.48 -0.63
N PHE A 424 0.94 13.20 -0.55
CA PHE A 424 -0.41 12.78 -0.23
C PHE A 424 -0.64 12.88 1.27
N SER A 425 -1.74 13.49 1.68
CA SER A 425 -2.08 13.73 3.08
C SER A 425 -3.54 13.41 3.36
N ILE A 426 -3.79 12.67 4.44
CA ILE A 426 -5.12 12.47 5.02
C ILE A 426 -5.13 13.20 6.36
N ALA A 427 -5.84 14.33 6.43
CA ALA A 427 -6.00 15.14 7.63
C ALA A 427 -7.16 14.61 8.47
N MET A 428 -6.89 14.33 9.74
CA MET A 428 -7.80 13.70 10.71
C MET A 428 -7.96 14.54 11.98
N GLY A 429 -7.45 15.76 12.00
CA GLY A 429 -7.66 16.72 13.07
C GLY A 429 -9.09 17.29 13.08
N ALA A 430 -9.25 18.56 13.49
CA ALA A 430 -10.55 19.24 13.53
C ALA A 430 -10.99 19.67 12.12
N VAL A 431 -11.32 18.72 11.27
CA VAL A 431 -11.87 18.97 9.94
C VAL A 431 -13.22 19.68 10.09
N ASN A 432 -13.47 20.69 9.23
CA ASN A 432 -14.61 21.61 9.33
C ASN A 432 -14.63 22.43 10.65
N GLY A 433 -13.49 22.57 11.34
CA GLY A 433 -13.35 23.35 12.56
C GLY A 433 -13.99 22.72 13.80
N THR A 434 -14.37 21.44 13.74
CA THR A 434 -14.97 20.73 14.88
C THR A 434 -13.90 19.90 15.59
N GLN A 435 -13.52 20.31 16.80
CA GLN A 435 -12.68 19.51 17.68
C GLN A 435 -13.49 18.33 18.27
N ILE A 436 -12.91 17.14 18.26
CA ILE A 436 -13.49 15.93 18.82
C ILE A 436 -12.55 15.44 19.93
N THR A 437 -13.10 15.29 21.15
CA THR A 437 -12.38 14.82 22.33
C THR A 437 -12.87 13.46 22.82
N ASP A 438 -13.86 12.87 22.13
CA ASP A 438 -14.31 11.50 22.37
C ASP A 438 -13.30 10.53 21.74
N GLU A 439 -12.90 9.52 22.49
CA GLU A 439 -11.98 8.47 22.01
C GLU A 439 -12.63 7.69 20.86
N HIS A 440 -11.92 7.62 19.75
CA HIS A 440 -12.40 6.95 18.54
C HIS A 440 -11.24 6.46 17.69
N SER A 441 -11.54 5.64 16.70
CA SER A 441 -10.56 5.18 15.71
C SER A 441 -11.04 5.37 14.29
N ILE A 442 -10.07 5.58 13.39
CA ILE A 442 -10.25 5.62 11.95
C ILE A 442 -9.46 4.45 11.36
N ASN A 443 -10.08 3.68 10.48
CA ASN A 443 -9.41 2.70 9.65
C ASN A 443 -9.35 3.21 8.21
N ILE A 444 -8.17 3.10 7.58
CA ILE A 444 -7.88 3.52 6.19
C ILE A 444 -7.27 2.33 5.46
N ASP A 445 -7.69 2.13 4.22
CA ASP A 445 -7.24 1.03 3.37
C ASP A 445 -7.33 1.40 1.89
N ASN A 446 -6.74 0.57 1.02
CA ASN A 446 -6.85 0.64 -0.44
C ASN A 446 -6.57 2.03 -1.02
N VAL A 447 -5.60 2.76 -0.44
CA VAL A 447 -5.21 4.08 -0.93
C VAL A 447 -4.51 3.94 -2.27
N LYS A 448 -5.02 4.61 -3.31
CA LYS A 448 -4.49 4.55 -4.67
C LYS A 448 -4.47 5.92 -5.32
N LEU A 449 -3.42 6.14 -6.09
CA LEU A 449 -3.33 7.24 -7.05
C LEU A 449 -2.98 6.63 -8.40
N GLU A 450 -3.84 6.79 -9.38
CA GLU A 450 -3.68 6.24 -10.72
C GLU A 450 -3.88 7.33 -11.76
N GLU A 451 -3.24 7.21 -12.91
CA GLU A 451 -3.52 8.10 -14.04
C GLU A 451 -4.95 7.84 -14.53
N TYR A 452 -5.76 8.89 -14.64
CA TYR A 452 -7.14 8.77 -15.12
C TYR A 452 -7.16 8.45 -16.61
N ILE A 453 -7.64 7.28 -16.94
CA ILE A 453 -7.90 6.87 -18.32
C ILE A 453 -9.40 7.07 -18.57
N PRO A 454 -9.80 7.97 -19.49
CA PRO A 454 -11.21 8.19 -19.82
C PRO A 454 -11.89 6.89 -20.24
N LEU A 455 -13.05 6.62 -19.69
CA LEU A 455 -13.85 5.47 -20.07
C LEU A 455 -14.40 5.61 -21.49
N VAL A 456 -14.35 4.55 -22.28
CA VAL A 456 -14.91 4.47 -23.64
C VAL A 456 -16.35 4.01 -23.54
N THR A 457 -17.30 4.92 -23.72
CA THR A 457 -18.73 4.67 -23.53
C THR A 457 -19.54 4.64 -24.84
N GLU A 458 -18.95 4.99 -25.98
CA GLU A 458 -19.66 5.18 -27.25
C GLU A 458 -20.37 3.89 -27.72
N ASN A 459 -19.74 2.73 -27.61
CA ASN A 459 -20.34 1.46 -28.02
C ASN A 459 -21.57 1.13 -27.16
N LEU A 460 -21.45 1.25 -25.83
CA LEU A 460 -22.56 1.02 -24.90
C LEU A 460 -23.73 1.98 -25.21
N PHE A 461 -23.44 3.27 -25.41
CA PHE A 461 -24.45 4.27 -25.79
C PHE A 461 -25.21 3.88 -27.06
N ASN A 462 -24.49 3.48 -28.12
CA ASN A 462 -25.08 3.04 -29.35
C ASN A 462 -25.92 1.76 -29.21
N THR A 463 -25.48 0.81 -28.40
CA THR A 463 -26.22 -0.43 -28.09
C THR A 463 -27.49 -0.14 -27.31
N ILE A 464 -27.45 0.73 -26.29
CA ILE A 464 -28.63 1.24 -25.59
C ILE A 464 -29.63 1.90 -26.56
N LYS A 465 -29.15 2.75 -27.46
CA LYS A 465 -29.99 3.41 -28.47
C LYS A 465 -30.67 2.38 -29.36
N ASN A 466 -29.97 1.37 -29.83
CA ASN A 466 -30.53 0.30 -30.65
C ASN A 466 -31.56 -0.54 -29.88
N ALA A 467 -31.30 -0.89 -28.64
CA ALA A 467 -32.24 -1.59 -27.77
C ALA A 467 -33.55 -0.78 -27.59
N LYS A 468 -33.42 0.53 -27.34
CA LYS A 468 -34.58 1.43 -27.25
C LYS A 468 -35.43 1.45 -28.54
N VAL A 469 -34.79 1.40 -29.72
CA VAL A 469 -35.52 1.31 -31.01
C VAL A 469 -36.38 0.05 -31.04
N ILE A 470 -35.86 -1.09 -30.57
CA ILE A 470 -36.64 -2.36 -30.49
C ILE A 470 -37.79 -2.24 -29.48
N VAL A 471 -37.52 -1.77 -28.26
CA VAL A 471 -38.51 -1.65 -27.17
C VAL A 471 -39.66 -0.71 -27.54
N TYR A 472 -39.39 0.34 -28.31
CA TYR A 472 -40.41 1.31 -28.73
C TYR A 472 -41.00 1.02 -30.11
N SER A 473 -40.60 -0.05 -30.81
CA SER A 473 -41.18 -0.47 -32.08
C SER A 473 -42.56 -1.14 -31.91
N ASP A 474 -43.35 -1.15 -32.96
CA ASP A 474 -44.62 -1.91 -32.97
C ASP A 474 -44.40 -3.42 -32.96
N GLU A 475 -43.24 -3.88 -33.37
CA GLU A 475 -42.85 -5.29 -33.39
C GLU A 475 -42.44 -5.83 -31.98
N PHE A 476 -42.29 -4.96 -30.97
CA PHE A 476 -41.89 -5.39 -29.62
C PHE A 476 -42.91 -6.37 -29.02
N ASP A 477 -44.20 -6.20 -29.28
CA ASP A 477 -45.27 -7.10 -28.85
C ASP A 477 -45.23 -8.49 -29.53
N GLU A 478 -44.52 -8.60 -30.67
CA GLU A 478 -44.33 -9.89 -31.37
C GLU A 478 -43.20 -10.73 -30.78
N ILE A 479 -42.38 -10.15 -29.89
CA ILE A 479 -41.32 -10.85 -29.22
C ILE A 479 -41.88 -11.69 -28.06
N VAL A 480 -41.35 -12.90 -27.85
CA VAL A 480 -41.73 -13.77 -26.71
C VAL A 480 -41.58 -13.03 -25.40
N GLU A 481 -42.61 -13.15 -24.52
CA GLU A 481 -42.71 -12.39 -23.27
C GLU A 481 -41.46 -12.50 -22.39
N GLU A 482 -40.89 -13.70 -22.25
CA GLU A 482 -39.63 -13.94 -21.53
C GLU A 482 -38.45 -13.14 -22.07
N ASP A 483 -38.36 -13.01 -23.41
CA ASP A 483 -37.26 -12.29 -24.08
C ASP A 483 -37.46 -10.78 -23.97
N ARG A 484 -38.72 -10.30 -23.97
CA ARG A 484 -39.05 -8.88 -23.67
C ARG A 484 -38.62 -8.47 -22.28
N GLU A 485 -38.89 -9.33 -21.27
CA GLU A 485 -38.50 -9.05 -19.88
C GLU A 485 -36.97 -9.00 -19.73
N LYS A 486 -36.26 -9.95 -20.36
CA LYS A 486 -34.79 -9.96 -20.38
C LYS A 486 -34.22 -8.72 -21.06
N LEU A 487 -34.79 -8.31 -22.20
CA LEU A 487 -34.33 -7.11 -22.90
C LEU A 487 -34.53 -5.84 -22.07
N ILE A 488 -35.67 -5.70 -21.41
CA ILE A 488 -35.93 -4.53 -20.55
C ILE A 488 -34.95 -4.53 -19.36
N ALA A 489 -34.73 -5.67 -18.73
CA ALA A 489 -33.82 -5.77 -17.58
C ALA A 489 -32.38 -5.40 -17.97
N ALA A 490 -31.87 -5.96 -19.07
CA ALA A 490 -30.54 -5.65 -19.55
C ALA A 490 -30.39 -4.21 -20.07
N LEU A 491 -31.44 -3.64 -20.64
CA LEU A 491 -31.43 -2.23 -21.05
C LEU A 491 -31.35 -1.31 -19.83
N ASN A 492 -32.09 -1.57 -18.77
CA ASN A 492 -32.05 -0.78 -17.54
C ASN A 492 -30.65 -0.87 -16.87
N GLU A 493 -30.07 -2.08 -16.82
CA GLU A 493 -28.71 -2.27 -16.31
C GLU A 493 -27.67 -1.49 -17.14
N ALA A 494 -27.77 -1.56 -18.46
CA ALA A 494 -26.88 -0.86 -19.37
C ALA A 494 -27.00 0.67 -19.24
N GLU A 495 -28.22 1.18 -19.03
CA GLU A 495 -28.45 2.61 -18.80
C GLU A 495 -27.83 3.08 -17.48
N GLU A 496 -28.00 2.31 -16.39
CA GLU A 496 -27.38 2.60 -15.09
C GLU A 496 -25.86 2.63 -15.19
N VAL A 497 -25.24 1.64 -15.87
CA VAL A 497 -23.81 1.58 -16.13
C VAL A 497 -23.35 2.79 -16.95
N TYR A 498 -24.09 3.17 -18.00
CA TYR A 498 -23.74 4.31 -18.83
C TYR A 498 -23.83 5.65 -18.06
N GLU A 499 -24.90 5.86 -17.29
CA GLU A 499 -25.07 7.07 -16.48
C GLU A 499 -23.95 7.22 -15.44
N ASN A 500 -23.54 6.11 -14.80
CA ASN A 500 -22.40 6.12 -13.89
C ASN A 500 -21.10 6.44 -14.63
N ALA A 501 -20.87 5.81 -15.81
CA ALA A 501 -19.63 5.98 -16.59
C ALA A 501 -19.41 7.41 -17.08
N VAL A 502 -20.48 8.20 -17.30
CA VAL A 502 -20.39 9.60 -17.78
C VAL A 502 -20.53 10.62 -16.64
N SER A 503 -20.66 10.19 -15.40
CA SER A 503 -20.72 11.06 -14.21
C SER A 503 -19.37 11.74 -13.95
N GLU A 504 -19.35 12.75 -13.09
CA GLU A 504 -18.12 13.46 -12.72
C GLU A 504 -17.11 12.54 -11.99
N ASN A 505 -17.60 11.56 -11.23
CA ASN A 505 -16.78 10.61 -10.48
C ASN A 505 -17.25 9.17 -10.77
N PRO A 506 -16.91 8.58 -11.94
CA PRO A 506 -17.37 7.26 -12.30
C PRO A 506 -16.78 6.19 -11.37
N THR A 507 -17.63 5.28 -10.94
CA THR A 507 -17.23 4.14 -10.08
C THR A 507 -17.18 2.82 -10.85
N VAL A 508 -17.66 2.80 -12.10
CA VAL A 508 -17.59 1.65 -13.01
C VAL A 508 -16.23 1.59 -13.70
N THR A 509 -15.82 0.37 -14.07
CA THR A 509 -14.60 0.12 -14.86
C THR A 509 -14.94 -0.07 -16.34
N GLN A 510 -13.94 0.00 -17.22
CA GLN A 510 -14.12 -0.31 -18.64
C GLN A 510 -14.68 -1.73 -18.84
N GLU A 511 -14.24 -2.70 -18.07
CA GLU A 511 -14.74 -4.08 -18.11
C GLU A 511 -16.24 -4.16 -17.80
N ILE A 512 -16.73 -3.40 -16.83
CA ILE A 512 -18.19 -3.33 -16.53
C ILE A 512 -18.96 -2.75 -17.70
N ILE A 513 -18.44 -1.70 -18.35
CA ILE A 513 -19.04 -1.07 -19.53
C ILE A 513 -19.10 -2.07 -20.69
N ASP A 514 -17.98 -2.75 -20.98
CA ASP A 514 -17.89 -3.72 -22.07
C ASP A 514 -18.81 -4.93 -21.83
N ASN A 515 -18.91 -5.40 -20.58
CA ASN A 515 -19.81 -6.48 -20.19
C ASN A 515 -21.29 -6.08 -20.33
N ALA A 516 -21.66 -4.87 -19.93
CA ALA A 516 -23.03 -4.37 -20.08
C ALA A 516 -23.41 -4.23 -21.55
N GLU A 517 -22.52 -3.70 -22.41
CA GLU A 517 -22.70 -3.62 -23.87
C GLU A 517 -22.90 -5.01 -24.46
N GLN A 518 -21.99 -5.96 -24.16
CA GLN A 518 -22.02 -7.32 -24.70
C GLN A 518 -23.27 -8.10 -24.25
N ASN A 519 -23.67 -7.95 -22.98
CA ASN A 519 -24.88 -8.58 -22.43
C ASN A 519 -26.14 -8.09 -23.17
N LEU A 520 -26.31 -6.77 -23.27
CA LEU A 520 -27.44 -6.17 -23.98
C LEU A 520 -27.48 -6.58 -25.45
N LYS A 521 -26.34 -6.58 -26.13
CA LYS A 521 -26.19 -6.99 -27.51
C LYS A 521 -26.54 -8.47 -27.72
N ASN A 522 -26.04 -9.37 -26.86
CA ASN A 522 -26.35 -10.80 -26.93
C ASN A 522 -27.86 -11.05 -26.77
N ILE A 523 -28.53 -10.34 -25.88
CA ILE A 523 -29.97 -10.46 -25.70
C ILE A 523 -30.72 -9.97 -26.95
N MET A 524 -30.33 -8.83 -27.52
CA MET A 524 -30.92 -8.31 -28.75
C MET A 524 -30.77 -9.27 -29.93
N ASP A 525 -29.58 -9.89 -30.08
CA ASP A 525 -29.28 -10.81 -31.19
C ASP A 525 -30.04 -12.16 -31.09
N ASN A 526 -30.54 -12.52 -29.91
CA ASN A 526 -31.24 -13.79 -29.64
C ASN A 526 -32.74 -13.63 -29.37
N LEU A 527 -33.36 -12.51 -29.71
CA LEU A 527 -34.80 -12.29 -29.53
C LEU A 527 -35.62 -13.25 -30.40
N ARG A 528 -36.55 -13.97 -29.80
CA ARG A 528 -37.48 -14.88 -30.48
C ARG A 528 -38.81 -14.18 -30.73
N LYS A 529 -39.40 -14.39 -31.93
CA LYS A 529 -40.76 -13.93 -32.23
C LYS A 529 -41.76 -15.01 -31.84
N GLU A 530 -42.94 -14.60 -31.35
CA GLU A 530 -44.06 -15.49 -31.13
C GLU A 530 -44.51 -16.11 -32.46
N GLU A 531 -44.68 -17.45 -32.50
CA GLU A 531 -45.24 -18.10 -33.68
C GLU A 531 -46.67 -17.64 -33.86
N GLN A 532 -46.95 -17.00 -35.00
CA GLN A 532 -48.35 -16.66 -35.39
C GLN A 532 -49.12 -17.96 -35.58
N LYS A 533 -50.07 -18.23 -34.65
CA LYS A 533 -51.10 -19.25 -34.89
C LYS A 533 -51.98 -18.80 -36.07
N GLU A 534 -51.86 -19.48 -37.22
CA GLU A 534 -52.84 -19.30 -38.30
C GLU A 534 -54.24 -19.61 -37.76
N PRO A 535 -55.27 -18.83 -38.12
CA PRO A 535 -56.65 -19.11 -37.69
C PRO A 535 -57.22 -20.26 -38.51
N GLY A 536 -57.47 -21.39 -37.85
CA GLY A 536 -58.57 -22.33 -38.09
C GLY A 536 -58.56 -23.12 -39.43
N GLN A 537 -58.16 -24.37 -39.37
CA GLN A 537 -58.89 -25.40 -40.08
C GLN A 537 -59.41 -26.41 -39.05
N ASP A 538 -60.73 -26.37 -38.82
CA ASP A 538 -61.50 -27.50 -38.28
C ASP A 538 -61.40 -28.69 -39.22
N ASP A 539 -60.85 -29.79 -38.80
CA ASP A 539 -61.17 -31.10 -39.41
C ASP A 539 -61.41 -32.13 -38.29
N ASN A 540 -62.69 -32.36 -38.11
CA ASN A 540 -63.23 -33.57 -37.57
C ASN A 540 -62.80 -34.77 -38.43
N ASN A 541 -62.11 -35.78 -37.86
CA ASN A 541 -62.52 -37.17 -38.13
C ASN A 541 -62.02 -38.08 -37.01
N GLN A 542 -62.99 -38.81 -36.49
CA GLN A 542 -62.85 -40.00 -35.65
C GLN A 542 -62.31 -41.16 -36.51
N ASP A 543 -61.51 -42.04 -36.03
CA ASP A 543 -61.80 -43.40 -35.60
C ASP A 543 -60.60 -44.31 -35.51
N GLU A 544 -60.56 -44.95 -34.38
CA GLU A 544 -60.33 -46.38 -34.06
C GLU A 544 -59.08 -47.17 -34.44
N ASN A 545 -58.53 -47.69 -33.33
CA ASN A 545 -58.02 -49.07 -33.18
C ASN A 545 -56.76 -49.56 -33.90
N ASN A 546 -55.70 -49.82 -33.17
CA ASN A 546 -55.36 -51.18 -32.73
C ASN A 546 -53.96 -51.26 -32.08
N LYS A 547 -53.90 -51.93 -30.97
CA LYS A 547 -52.75 -52.52 -30.29
C LYS A 547 -52.59 -53.96 -30.78
N PRO A 548 -51.56 -54.78 -30.48
CA PRO A 548 -50.18 -54.62 -30.00
C PRO A 548 -49.17 -55.54 -30.74
N GLY A 549 -47.89 -55.44 -30.39
CA GLY A 549 -46.93 -56.47 -30.79
C GLY A 549 -45.51 -56.32 -30.23
N ASN A 550 -45.22 -57.05 -29.19
CA ASN A 550 -43.90 -57.36 -28.63
C ASN A 550 -42.87 -57.83 -29.66
N ASN A 551 -41.58 -57.51 -29.45
CA ASN A 551 -40.56 -58.48 -29.13
C ASN A 551 -39.15 -57.85 -28.96
N LYS A 552 -38.52 -58.18 -27.86
CA LYS A 552 -37.09 -58.22 -27.55
C LYS A 552 -36.51 -59.53 -28.01
N PRO A 553 -35.21 -59.91 -27.99
CA PRO A 553 -33.94 -59.19 -27.60
C PRO A 553 -32.76 -59.53 -28.53
N GLY A 554 -31.56 -59.05 -28.23
CA GLY A 554 -30.34 -59.57 -28.83
C GLY A 554 -29.07 -58.81 -28.39
N ASP A 555 -28.33 -59.46 -27.50
CA ASP A 555 -26.99 -59.10 -27.00
C ASP A 555 -25.93 -58.91 -28.08
N ASN A 556 -24.93 -58.05 -27.84
CA ASN A 556 -23.52 -58.46 -27.74
C ASN A 556 -22.57 -57.26 -27.50
N LYS A 557 -21.77 -57.41 -26.48
CA LYS A 557 -20.52 -56.68 -26.13
C LYS A 557 -19.32 -57.44 -26.74
N PRO A 558 -18.03 -57.03 -26.71
CA PRO A 558 -17.36 -55.81 -26.20
C PRO A 558 -16.21 -55.30 -27.10
N GLY A 559 -15.60 -54.18 -26.72
CA GLY A 559 -14.31 -53.76 -27.29
C GLY A 559 -13.75 -52.46 -26.66
N ASN A 560 -12.73 -52.63 -25.85
CA ASN A 560 -11.89 -51.60 -25.18
C ASN A 560 -11.29 -50.54 -26.12
N ASN A 561 -11.19 -49.29 -25.66
CA ASN A 561 -9.92 -48.60 -25.41
C ASN A 561 -10.14 -47.16 -24.86
N LYS A 562 -9.42 -46.86 -23.79
CA LYS A 562 -9.19 -45.56 -23.11
C LYS A 562 -7.89 -44.96 -23.67
N PRO A 563 -7.45 -43.70 -23.35
CA PRO A 563 -8.08 -42.58 -22.67
C PRO A 563 -7.87 -41.19 -23.34
N GLY A 564 -8.58 -40.19 -22.89
CA GLY A 564 -8.32 -38.79 -23.22
C GLY A 564 -9.02 -37.84 -22.23
N ALA A 565 -8.27 -36.95 -21.64
CA ALA A 565 -8.57 -36.09 -20.50
C ALA A 565 -9.83 -35.26 -20.64
N GLY A 566 -10.61 -35.24 -19.58
CA GLY A 566 -11.78 -34.40 -19.43
C GLY A 566 -11.48 -33.12 -18.64
N ASN A 567 -11.99 -32.03 -19.16
CA ASN A 567 -12.08 -30.74 -18.47
C ASN A 567 -13.34 -30.74 -17.59
N LYS A 568 -13.16 -30.54 -16.28
CA LYS A 568 -14.25 -30.27 -15.37
C LYS A 568 -14.35 -28.75 -15.20
N ASN A 569 -15.43 -28.18 -15.70
CA ASN A 569 -15.89 -26.86 -15.28
C ASN A 569 -16.60 -26.99 -13.93
N GLU A 570 -15.99 -26.49 -12.88
CA GLU A 570 -16.69 -26.23 -11.63
C GLU A 570 -17.21 -24.78 -11.67
N SER A 571 -18.54 -24.66 -11.60
CA SER A 571 -19.23 -23.41 -11.45
C SER A 571 -19.01 -22.83 -10.05
N ILE A 572 -18.31 -21.73 -9.95
CA ILE A 572 -18.19 -20.95 -8.69
C ILE A 572 -19.43 -20.07 -8.55
N ASN A 573 -20.19 -20.37 -7.52
CA ASN A 573 -21.33 -19.60 -7.08
C ASN A 573 -20.82 -18.30 -6.42
N LYS A 574 -20.86 -17.15 -7.11
CA LYS A 574 -20.59 -15.84 -6.51
C LYS A 574 -21.86 -15.30 -5.87
N ASN A 575 -21.88 -15.29 -4.56
CA ASN A 575 -22.84 -14.52 -3.78
C ASN A 575 -22.67 -13.03 -4.05
N ASN A 576 -23.58 -12.45 -4.79
CA ASN A 576 -23.69 -11.00 -4.92
C ASN A 576 -24.22 -10.43 -3.59
N LYS A 577 -23.38 -9.68 -2.88
CA LYS A 577 -23.85 -8.72 -1.88
C LYS A 577 -24.37 -7.47 -2.60
N PRO A 578 -25.51 -6.90 -2.21
CA PRO A 578 -26.01 -5.68 -2.83
C PRO A 578 -25.13 -4.49 -2.38
N LEU A 579 -24.72 -3.66 -3.36
CA LEU A 579 -24.13 -2.34 -3.13
C LEU A 579 -25.18 -1.44 -2.43
N VAL A 580 -24.81 -0.93 -1.26
CA VAL A 580 -25.60 0.08 -0.55
C VAL A 580 -25.18 1.45 -1.08
N ASN A 581 -26.08 2.10 -1.80
CA ASN A 581 -25.89 3.45 -2.32
C ASN A 581 -26.30 4.46 -1.23
N THR A 582 -25.39 5.35 -0.83
CA THR A 582 -25.68 6.39 0.18
C THR A 582 -26.30 7.62 -0.46
N GLY A 583 -27.44 7.97 0.10
CA GLY A 583 -28.45 8.94 -0.24
C GLY A 583 -28.01 10.33 -0.75
N SER A 584 -28.73 10.75 -1.65
CA SER A 584 -29.32 11.96 -2.21
C SER A 584 -29.50 11.88 -3.74
N GLU A 585 -28.62 11.19 -4.46
CA GLU A 585 -28.78 10.97 -5.91
C GLU A 585 -29.72 9.80 -6.26
N ALA A 586 -29.90 8.84 -5.32
CA ALA A 586 -30.86 7.75 -5.46
C ALA A 586 -32.31 8.24 -5.70
N TYR A 587 -32.65 9.44 -5.24
CA TYR A 587 -33.98 10.02 -5.47
C TYR A 587 -34.21 10.46 -6.90
N ILE A 588 -33.18 10.90 -7.60
CA ILE A 588 -33.28 11.34 -9.01
C ILE A 588 -33.32 10.11 -9.94
N ILE A 589 -32.51 9.08 -9.64
CA ILE A 589 -32.47 7.83 -10.40
C ILE A 589 -33.77 7.06 -10.25
N ILE A 590 -34.32 6.99 -9.04
CA ILE A 590 -35.65 6.38 -8.77
C ILE A 590 -36.77 7.15 -9.48
N LEU A 591 -36.67 8.48 -9.62
CA LEU A 591 -37.65 9.29 -10.36
C LEU A 591 -37.59 9.07 -11.87
N VAL A 592 -36.40 8.86 -12.46
CA VAL A 592 -36.24 8.61 -13.91
C VAL A 592 -36.66 7.17 -14.24
N SER A 593 -36.26 6.18 -13.46
CA SER A 593 -36.69 4.79 -13.64
C SER A 593 -38.19 4.60 -13.35
N ALA A 594 -38.75 5.30 -12.37
CA ALA A 594 -40.18 5.32 -12.11
C ALA A 594 -40.98 6.02 -13.23
N LEU A 595 -40.42 7.06 -13.89
CA LEU A 595 -41.02 7.72 -15.04
C LEU A 595 -41.01 6.82 -16.28
N VAL A 596 -39.95 6.06 -16.52
CA VAL A 596 -39.87 5.07 -17.62
C VAL A 596 -40.82 3.92 -17.38
N MET A 597 -40.89 3.38 -16.14
CA MET A 597 -41.83 2.33 -15.77
C MET A 597 -43.31 2.81 -15.86
N VAL A 598 -43.59 4.05 -15.50
CA VAL A 598 -44.91 4.66 -15.67
C VAL A 598 -45.26 4.88 -17.14
N ALA A 599 -44.28 5.28 -17.97
CA ALA A 599 -44.49 5.45 -19.41
C ALA A 599 -44.79 4.12 -20.12
N VAL A 600 -44.04 3.06 -19.78
CA VAL A 600 -44.28 1.69 -20.26
C VAL A 600 -45.60 1.14 -19.74
N GLY A 601 -45.87 1.31 -18.45
CA GLY A 601 -47.14 0.88 -17.80
C GLY A 601 -48.34 1.59 -18.39
N VAL A 602 -48.26 2.89 -18.68
CA VAL A 602 -49.37 3.67 -19.31
C VAL A 602 -49.58 3.27 -20.78
N LYS A 603 -48.50 2.92 -21.53
CA LYS A 603 -48.61 2.42 -22.89
C LYS A 603 -49.28 1.04 -22.94
N ILE A 604 -48.95 0.15 -21.99
CA ILE A 604 -49.59 -1.17 -21.82
C ILE A 604 -51.07 -1.03 -21.40
N ILE A 605 -51.40 -0.13 -20.50
CA ILE A 605 -52.78 0.11 -20.05
C ILE A 605 -53.63 0.77 -21.16
N LYS A 606 -53.05 1.67 -21.97
CA LYS A 606 -53.77 2.26 -23.11
C LYS A 606 -54.01 1.25 -24.23
N ARG A 607 -53.09 0.32 -24.49
CA ARG A 607 -53.29 -0.77 -25.46
C ARG A 607 -54.32 -1.79 -25.00
N LYS A 608 -54.34 -2.19 -23.69
CA LYS A 608 -55.41 -3.07 -23.15
C LYS A 608 -56.79 -2.45 -23.19
N LYS A 609 -56.95 -1.12 -23.19
CA LYS A 609 -58.23 -0.44 -23.36
C LYS A 609 -58.70 -0.27 -24.83
N SER A 610 -57.86 -0.54 -25.81
CA SER A 610 -58.16 -0.48 -27.24
C SER A 610 -58.58 -1.83 -27.83
N ILE A 611 -58.54 -2.90 -27.02
CA ILE A 611 -58.87 -4.28 -27.44
C ILE A 611 -60.19 -4.77 -26.77
N ASN A 612 -60.89 -3.92 -26.00
CA ASN A 612 -62.24 -4.20 -25.50
C ASN A 612 -63.27 -3.28 -26.13
#